data_83e9098acf0f31736f1acf1104edaeb8
#
_entry.id   83e9098acf0f31736f1acf1104edaeb8
#
_cell.length_a   1.000
_cell.length_b   1.000
_cell.length_c   1.000
_cell.angle_alpha   90.00
_cell.angle_beta   90.00
_cell.angle_gamma   90.00
#
_symmetry.space_group_name_H-M   'P 1'
#
loop_
_entity.id
_entity.type
_entity.pdbx_description
1 polymer ?
#
loop_
_entity_poly.entity_id
_entity_poly.type
_entity_poly.pdbx_seq_one_letter_code
_entity_poly.pdbx_strand_id
1 'polypeptide(L)'
;MEAERASAGERCGHIGRKGYLKTGAEIMVLRGTVDCAHALDVLTEYITTPRADDNLTQHQVAKVQDATCYWNPQYEMVENRREDRGAPECTIGEDVAFVARLDNPDAPQIPFLMEPSYYDSGAGYYRFKSDDERTLCELNPADGTLVCELRTGEQTGNGNGAVGRTFAGPVEVTRMNFLTGASEVNTVNESSALHAETTTANTKIMHALDVVILPVAEGKQLTCFGEIENSSISCHDGNGHTILVRGRHEG
;
A
#
# COMPACT_ATOMS: atom_id res chain seq x y z
N MET A 1 -11.65 34.87 -14.51
CA MET A 1 -10.43 34.12 -14.83
C MET A 1 -10.90 32.97 -15.70
N GLU A 2 -10.45 32.90 -16.94
CA GLU A 2 -10.68 31.73 -17.77
C GLU A 2 -9.95 30.55 -17.12
N ALA A 3 -10.63 29.40 -17.00
CA ALA A 3 -10.00 28.20 -16.50
C ALA A 3 -8.87 27.80 -17.45
N GLU A 4 -7.69 27.52 -16.91
CA GLU A 4 -6.54 27.05 -17.69
C GLU A 4 -6.87 25.67 -18.29
N ARG A 5 -6.89 25.59 -19.61
CA ARG A 5 -7.18 24.34 -20.34
C ARG A 5 -5.94 23.87 -21.06
N ALA A 6 -5.72 22.57 -21.03
CA ALA A 6 -4.63 21.94 -21.75
C ALA A 6 -5.16 20.89 -22.73
N SER A 7 -4.47 20.78 -23.86
CA SER A 7 -4.75 19.84 -24.95
C SER A 7 -3.74 18.70 -24.96
N ALA A 8 -3.99 17.68 -25.79
CA ALA A 8 -3.12 16.53 -25.93
C ALA A 8 -1.64 16.93 -26.12
N GLY A 9 -0.76 16.37 -25.32
CA GLY A 9 0.68 16.64 -25.29
C GLY A 9 1.07 17.81 -24.40
N GLU A 10 0.13 18.56 -23.82
CA GLU A 10 0.40 19.68 -22.94
C GLU A 10 0.36 19.29 -21.46
N ARG A 11 1.04 20.08 -20.63
CA ARG A 11 1.07 19.93 -19.19
C ARG A 11 -0.12 20.67 -18.57
N CYS A 12 -0.68 20.05 -17.53
CA CYS A 12 -1.90 20.54 -16.91
C CYS A 12 -1.72 20.88 -15.42
N GLY A 13 -0.49 20.91 -14.95
CA GLY A 13 -0.17 21.20 -13.56
C GLY A 13 0.67 20.12 -12.91
N HIS A 14 0.80 20.22 -11.60
CA HIS A 14 1.67 19.36 -10.82
C HIS A 14 1.02 19.01 -9.48
N ILE A 15 0.98 17.73 -9.15
CA ILE A 15 0.60 17.23 -7.84
C ILE A 15 1.87 17.23 -7.00
N GLY A 16 1.92 18.11 -5.99
CA GLY A 16 3.02 18.13 -5.05
C GLY A 16 3.09 16.83 -4.24
N ARG A 17 4.15 16.68 -3.46
CA ARG A 17 4.30 15.58 -2.51
C ARG A 17 3.15 15.64 -1.49
N LYS A 18 2.09 14.89 -1.75
CA LYS A 18 0.93 14.75 -0.87
C LYS A 18 0.83 13.29 -0.43
N GLY A 19 0.79 13.08 0.86
CA GLY A 19 0.54 11.77 1.45
C GLY A 19 1.54 10.72 0.98
N TYR A 20 1.10 9.89 0.05
CA TYR A 20 1.84 8.70 -0.42
C TYR A 20 2.70 8.92 -1.65
N LEU A 21 2.56 10.05 -2.32
CA LEU A 21 3.51 10.40 -3.37
C LEU A 21 4.86 10.67 -2.70
N LYS A 22 5.79 9.72 -2.78
CA LYS A 22 7.18 9.90 -2.33
C LYS A 22 7.87 11.02 -3.10
N THR A 23 7.42 11.26 -4.34
CA THR A 23 7.78 12.40 -5.20
C THR A 23 6.52 13.09 -5.68
N GLY A 24 6.62 14.27 -6.30
CA GLY A 24 5.50 14.87 -7.02
C GLY A 24 5.19 14.11 -8.31
N ALA A 25 4.13 14.52 -8.97
CA ALA A 25 3.73 14.03 -10.27
C ALA A 25 3.25 15.18 -11.16
N GLU A 26 3.71 15.19 -12.41
CA GLU A 26 3.27 16.13 -13.43
C GLU A 26 2.03 15.60 -14.13
N ILE A 27 1.01 16.44 -14.31
CA ILE A 27 -0.19 16.04 -15.06
C ILE A 27 0.01 16.35 -16.53
N MET A 28 -0.13 15.31 -17.35
CA MET A 28 -0.03 15.38 -18.80
C MET A 28 -1.36 15.00 -19.44
N VAL A 29 -1.81 15.76 -20.43
CA VAL A 29 -2.98 15.39 -21.23
C VAL A 29 -2.54 14.46 -22.34
N LEU A 30 -3.15 13.29 -22.40
CA LEU A 30 -2.85 12.26 -23.42
C LEU A 30 -3.74 12.41 -24.63
N ARG A 31 -4.99 12.82 -24.44
CA ARG A 31 -6.00 12.95 -25.50
C ARG A 31 -7.03 14.01 -25.14
N GLY A 32 -7.51 14.73 -26.15
CA GLY A 32 -8.56 15.75 -26.03
C GLY A 32 -8.07 17.03 -25.36
N THR A 33 -8.99 17.72 -24.70
CA THR A 33 -8.74 18.96 -23.96
C THR A 33 -9.46 18.89 -22.63
N VAL A 34 -8.78 19.25 -21.55
CA VAL A 34 -9.32 19.21 -20.19
C VAL A 34 -9.08 20.54 -19.46
N ASP A 35 -9.95 20.86 -18.51
CA ASP A 35 -9.70 21.89 -17.50
C ASP A 35 -8.63 21.40 -16.52
N CYS A 36 -7.55 22.15 -16.36
CA CYS A 36 -6.41 21.72 -15.55
C CYS A 36 -6.71 21.63 -14.05
N ALA A 37 -7.58 22.50 -13.54
CA ALA A 37 -8.01 22.39 -12.14
C ALA A 37 -8.81 21.11 -11.92
N HIS A 38 -9.71 20.78 -12.84
CA HIS A 38 -10.48 19.53 -12.78
C HIS A 38 -9.58 18.30 -12.89
N ALA A 39 -8.64 18.25 -13.83
CA ALA A 39 -7.71 17.13 -13.96
C ALA A 39 -6.86 16.92 -12.69
N LEU A 40 -6.42 18.04 -12.07
CA LEU A 40 -5.68 18.02 -10.81
C LEU A 40 -6.52 17.44 -9.66
N ASP A 41 -7.77 17.88 -9.54
CA ASP A 41 -8.69 17.44 -8.49
C ASP A 41 -9.00 15.96 -8.65
N VAL A 42 -9.34 15.50 -9.86
CA VAL A 42 -9.65 14.09 -10.16
C VAL A 42 -8.47 13.18 -9.83
N LEU A 43 -7.26 13.49 -10.33
CA LEU A 43 -6.07 12.67 -10.06
C LEU A 43 -5.68 12.70 -8.58
N THR A 44 -5.79 13.87 -7.92
CA THR A 44 -5.52 13.97 -6.48
C THR A 44 -6.48 13.10 -5.68
N GLU A 45 -7.78 13.17 -5.98
CA GLU A 45 -8.79 12.33 -5.34
C GLU A 45 -8.51 10.85 -5.59
N TYR A 46 -8.22 10.45 -6.85
CA TYR A 46 -7.88 9.07 -7.19
C TYR A 46 -6.69 8.53 -6.37
N ILE A 47 -5.64 9.34 -6.23
CA ILE A 47 -4.40 8.94 -5.54
C ILE A 47 -4.57 8.91 -4.01
N THR A 48 -5.43 9.78 -3.46
CA THR A 48 -5.56 9.95 -2.01
C THR A 48 -6.78 9.26 -1.40
N THR A 49 -7.72 8.75 -2.21
CA THR A 49 -8.90 8.05 -1.69
C THR A 49 -8.56 6.61 -1.31
N PRO A 50 -8.78 6.22 -0.05
CA PRO A 50 -8.56 4.85 0.41
C PRO A 50 -9.45 3.84 -0.32
N ARG A 51 -8.95 2.62 -0.47
CA ARG A 51 -9.65 1.50 -1.10
C ARG A 51 -10.07 0.48 -0.05
N ALA A 52 -11.28 -0.06 -0.23
CA ALA A 52 -11.91 -0.96 0.73
C ALA A 52 -11.76 -2.44 0.38
N ASP A 53 -11.21 -2.76 -0.78
CA ASP A 53 -11.14 -4.14 -1.27
C ASP A 53 -9.72 -4.54 -1.72
N ASP A 54 -9.45 -5.84 -1.79
CA ASP A 54 -8.16 -6.44 -2.17
C ASP A 54 -8.14 -7.01 -3.58
N ASN A 55 -9.13 -6.68 -4.41
CA ASN A 55 -9.21 -7.18 -5.76
C ASN A 55 -8.21 -6.48 -6.69
N LEU A 56 -6.97 -6.96 -6.74
CA LEU A 56 -5.88 -6.38 -7.53
C LEU A 56 -6.21 -6.14 -9.00
N THR A 57 -7.12 -6.92 -9.58
CA THR A 57 -7.54 -6.72 -10.97
C THR A 57 -8.50 -5.56 -11.13
N GLN A 58 -9.20 -5.16 -10.07
CA GLN A 58 -10.18 -4.08 -10.03
C GLN A 58 -9.72 -2.85 -9.24
N HIS A 59 -8.74 -2.96 -8.37
CA HIS A 59 -8.19 -1.87 -7.58
C HIS A 59 -7.74 -0.69 -8.39
N GLN A 60 -7.38 -0.98 -9.59
CA GLN A 60 -6.86 0.03 -10.47
C GLN A 60 -7.99 0.86 -11.07
N VAL A 61 -9.21 0.36 -11.11
CA VAL A 61 -10.32 1.07 -11.74
C VAL A 61 -11.23 1.69 -10.68
N ALA A 62 -11.31 3.00 -10.69
CA ALA A 62 -12.24 3.74 -9.84
C ALA A 62 -12.96 4.82 -10.63
N LYS A 63 -14.23 5.06 -10.29
CA LYS A 63 -14.94 6.22 -10.76
C LYS A 63 -14.71 7.37 -9.80
N VAL A 64 -14.11 8.45 -10.31
CA VAL A 64 -13.80 9.66 -9.56
C VAL A 64 -14.48 10.81 -10.28
N GLN A 65 -15.49 11.40 -9.62
CA GLN A 65 -16.34 12.43 -10.23
C GLN A 65 -16.94 11.93 -11.58
N ASP A 66 -16.64 12.58 -12.69
CA ASP A 66 -17.07 12.20 -14.04
C ASP A 66 -16.04 11.35 -14.80
N ALA A 67 -14.88 11.11 -14.21
CA ALA A 67 -13.79 10.35 -14.79
C ALA A 67 -13.78 8.88 -14.33
N THR A 68 -13.22 8.02 -15.16
CA THR A 68 -12.80 6.66 -14.81
C THR A 68 -11.29 6.65 -14.75
N CYS A 69 -10.76 6.37 -13.57
CA CYS A 69 -9.32 6.35 -13.31
C CYS A 69 -8.85 4.92 -13.10
N TYR A 70 -7.65 4.63 -13.54
CA TYR A 70 -7.01 3.34 -13.36
C TYR A 70 -5.49 3.49 -13.33
N TRP A 71 -4.82 2.48 -12.80
CA TRP A 71 -3.39 2.35 -12.91
C TRP A 71 -3.03 1.77 -14.27
N ASN A 72 -2.35 2.55 -15.11
CA ASN A 72 -1.88 2.06 -16.40
C ASN A 72 -0.45 1.50 -16.27
N PRO A 73 -0.26 0.17 -16.23
CA PRO A 73 1.06 -0.44 -16.08
C PRO A 73 1.94 -0.29 -17.31
N GLN A 74 1.35 0.05 -18.46
CA GLN A 74 2.07 0.20 -19.74
C GLN A 74 2.55 1.63 -19.98
N TYR A 75 2.16 2.56 -19.12
CA TYR A 75 2.61 3.92 -19.25
C TYR A 75 4.11 4.00 -18.95
N GLU A 76 4.89 4.51 -19.91
CA GLU A 76 6.36 4.59 -19.86
C GLU A 76 7.11 3.24 -19.85
N MET A 77 6.67 2.26 -20.63
CA MET A 77 7.57 1.19 -21.05
C MET A 77 8.70 1.79 -21.91
N VAL A 78 9.73 2.27 -21.24
CA VAL A 78 10.98 2.69 -21.91
C VAL A 78 11.66 1.42 -22.40
N GLU A 79 11.94 1.36 -23.70
CA GLU A 79 12.73 0.30 -24.30
C GLU A 79 13.93 -0.06 -23.42
N ASN A 80 13.98 -1.36 -22.99
CA ASN A 80 15.06 -2.00 -22.24
C ASN A 80 15.14 -1.83 -20.71
N ARG A 81 14.17 -1.25 -20.03
CA ARG A 81 14.10 -1.37 -18.56
C ARG A 81 12.90 -2.21 -18.14
N ARG A 82 13.16 -3.36 -17.52
CA ARG A 82 12.18 -4.32 -16.99
C ARG A 82 11.45 -3.84 -15.74
N GLU A 83 11.34 -2.56 -15.54
CA GLU A 83 10.63 -2.02 -14.40
C GLU A 83 9.29 -1.51 -14.92
N ASP A 84 8.21 -2.24 -14.59
CA ASP A 84 6.84 -1.87 -14.87
C ASP A 84 6.49 -0.60 -14.09
N ARG A 85 6.73 0.53 -14.70
CA ARG A 85 6.44 1.84 -14.12
C ARG A 85 5.08 2.27 -14.60
N GLY A 86 4.05 1.82 -13.93
CA GLY A 86 2.70 2.30 -14.18
C GLY A 86 2.51 3.75 -13.74
N ALA A 87 1.44 4.35 -14.21
CA ALA A 87 1.00 5.68 -13.79
C ALA A 87 -0.51 5.74 -13.64
N PRO A 88 -1.05 6.55 -12.72
CA PRO A 88 -2.48 6.82 -12.66
C PRO A 88 -2.93 7.53 -13.94
N GLU A 89 -3.85 6.92 -14.67
CA GLU A 89 -4.49 7.48 -15.84
C GLU A 89 -5.98 7.62 -15.60
N CYS A 90 -6.55 8.74 -16.02
CA CYS A 90 -7.99 8.99 -15.94
C CYS A 90 -8.54 9.31 -17.32
N THR A 91 -9.76 8.84 -17.60
CA THR A 91 -10.49 9.13 -18.83
C THR A 91 -11.85 9.75 -18.52
N ILE A 92 -12.25 10.76 -19.30
CA ILE A 92 -13.61 11.32 -19.28
C ILE A 92 -14.24 10.98 -20.62
N GLY A 93 -15.18 10.05 -20.58
CA GLY A 93 -15.72 9.46 -21.81
C GLY A 93 -14.64 8.82 -22.69
N GLU A 94 -14.81 8.87 -24.00
CA GLU A 94 -13.86 8.33 -24.97
C GLU A 94 -12.86 9.38 -25.48
N ASP A 95 -13.15 10.66 -25.26
CA ASP A 95 -12.48 11.78 -25.93
C ASP A 95 -11.35 12.39 -25.14
N VAL A 96 -11.35 12.25 -23.81
CA VAL A 96 -10.36 12.91 -22.93
C VAL A 96 -9.62 11.87 -22.10
N ALA A 97 -8.29 11.98 -22.06
CA ALA A 97 -7.43 11.18 -21.21
C ALA A 97 -6.26 12.01 -20.67
N PHE A 98 -5.92 11.82 -19.41
CA PHE A 98 -4.79 12.48 -18.75
C PHE A 98 -4.16 11.57 -17.70
N VAL A 99 -2.89 11.82 -17.38
CA VAL A 99 -2.06 10.93 -16.57
C VAL A 99 -1.24 11.72 -15.56
N ALA A 100 -0.99 11.14 -14.38
CA ALA A 100 -0.04 11.66 -13.42
C ALA A 100 1.33 10.98 -13.62
N ARG A 101 2.25 11.67 -14.30
CA ARG A 101 3.61 11.21 -14.55
C ARG A 101 4.49 11.53 -13.34
N LEU A 102 5.13 10.53 -12.74
CA LEU A 102 6.01 10.73 -11.59
C LEU A 102 7.23 11.60 -11.94
N ASP A 103 7.58 12.55 -11.09
CA ASP A 103 8.75 13.43 -11.27
C ASP A 103 10.06 12.66 -11.27
N ASN A 104 10.14 11.62 -10.46
CA ASN A 104 11.30 10.73 -10.41
C ASN A 104 10.92 9.38 -11.00
N PRO A 105 11.37 9.06 -12.19
CA PRO A 105 11.11 7.77 -12.82
C PRO A 105 11.77 6.59 -12.09
N ASP A 106 12.74 6.83 -11.19
CA ASP A 106 13.34 5.82 -10.33
C ASP A 106 12.62 5.73 -8.97
N ALA A 107 11.59 6.56 -8.74
CA ALA A 107 10.76 6.45 -7.56
C ALA A 107 9.93 5.16 -7.62
N PRO A 108 9.73 4.50 -6.48
CA PRO A 108 8.80 3.39 -6.43
C PRO A 108 7.41 3.84 -6.85
N GLN A 109 6.65 2.91 -7.38
CA GLN A 109 5.27 3.09 -7.84
C GLN A 109 4.44 3.86 -6.80
N ILE A 110 3.36 4.50 -7.24
CA ILE A 110 2.42 5.16 -6.33
C ILE A 110 1.72 4.07 -5.52
N PRO A 111 1.83 4.08 -4.20
CA PRO A 111 1.20 3.07 -3.37
C PRO A 111 -0.34 3.24 -3.38
N PHE A 112 -1.04 2.13 -3.16
CA PHE A 112 -2.48 2.12 -2.99
C PHE A 112 -2.84 2.40 -1.53
N LEU A 113 -3.66 3.42 -1.31
CA LEU A 113 -4.18 3.70 0.02
C LEU A 113 -5.37 2.80 0.32
N MET A 114 -5.21 1.95 1.32
CA MET A 114 -6.24 1.04 1.81
C MET A 114 -7.02 1.65 2.97
N GLU A 115 -8.32 1.38 3.03
CA GLU A 115 -9.11 1.76 4.20
C GLU A 115 -8.70 0.94 5.43
N PRO A 116 -8.54 1.57 6.61
CA PRO A 116 -8.27 0.84 7.85
C PRO A 116 -9.26 -0.27 8.14
N SER A 117 -10.54 -0.06 7.81
CA SER A 117 -11.61 -1.03 8.01
C SER A 117 -11.38 -2.36 7.29
N TYR A 118 -10.61 -2.36 6.19
CA TYR A 118 -10.24 -3.57 5.48
C TYR A 118 -9.40 -4.52 6.35
N TYR A 119 -8.53 -3.98 7.20
CA TYR A 119 -7.67 -4.73 8.10
C TYR A 119 -8.24 -4.89 9.52
N ASP A 120 -9.42 -4.33 9.79
CA ASP A 120 -10.10 -4.49 11.09
C ASP A 120 -10.54 -5.94 11.26
N SER A 121 -10.03 -6.57 12.30
CA SER A 121 -10.39 -7.96 12.67
C SER A 121 -11.77 -8.11 13.29
N GLY A 122 -12.45 -7.01 13.60
CA GLY A 122 -13.69 -6.99 14.39
C GLY A 122 -13.49 -7.25 15.88
N ALA A 123 -12.27 -7.52 16.33
CA ALA A 123 -11.91 -7.76 17.73
C ALA A 123 -11.15 -6.58 18.36
N GLY A 124 -11.15 -5.42 17.71
CA GLY A 124 -10.44 -4.22 18.16
C GLY A 124 -8.96 -4.19 17.80
N TYR A 125 -8.53 -5.05 16.88
CA TYR A 125 -7.16 -5.12 16.36
C TYR A 125 -7.17 -4.96 14.84
N TYR A 126 -6.10 -4.38 14.29
CA TYR A 126 -5.82 -4.43 12.86
C TYR A 126 -4.86 -5.59 12.56
N ARG A 127 -5.20 -6.42 11.57
CA ARG A 127 -4.45 -7.63 11.23
C ARG A 127 -4.14 -7.69 9.76
N PHE A 128 -2.87 -7.91 9.45
CA PHE A 128 -2.41 -8.02 8.07
C PHE A 128 -1.24 -8.99 7.95
N LYS A 129 -1.07 -9.56 6.77
CA LYS A 129 -0.01 -10.50 6.43
C LYS A 129 0.63 -10.13 5.10
N SER A 130 1.87 -10.58 4.89
CA SER A 130 2.53 -10.47 3.59
C SER A 130 1.93 -11.41 2.54
N ASP A 131 2.19 -11.16 1.25
CA ASP A 131 1.72 -11.99 0.14
C ASP A 131 2.15 -13.46 0.24
N ASP A 132 3.35 -13.72 0.74
CA ASP A 132 3.87 -15.07 0.97
C ASP A 132 3.39 -15.70 2.28
N GLU A 133 2.62 -14.95 3.07
CA GLU A 133 2.09 -15.35 4.39
C GLU A 133 3.16 -15.68 5.45
N ARG A 134 4.42 -15.30 5.20
CA ARG A 134 5.49 -15.50 6.17
C ARG A 134 5.45 -14.48 7.30
N THR A 135 5.04 -13.26 6.99
CA THR A 135 4.90 -12.20 7.99
C THR A 135 3.43 -12.02 8.35
N LEU A 136 3.12 -12.11 9.63
CA LEU A 136 1.81 -11.77 10.21
C LEU A 136 1.99 -10.65 11.22
N CYS A 137 1.18 -9.61 11.09
CA CYS A 137 1.21 -8.47 12.01
C CYS A 137 -0.16 -8.23 12.64
N GLU A 138 -0.14 -7.80 13.90
CA GLU A 138 -1.30 -7.40 14.66
C GLU A 138 -1.00 -6.09 15.40
N LEU A 139 -1.79 -5.06 15.15
CA LEU A 139 -1.73 -3.78 15.85
C LEU A 139 -2.87 -3.68 16.85
N ASN A 140 -2.53 -3.42 18.11
CA ASN A 140 -3.47 -2.95 19.11
C ASN A 140 -3.56 -1.41 19.04
N PRO A 141 -4.64 -0.83 18.50
CA PRO A 141 -4.75 0.62 18.39
C PRO A 141 -4.90 1.31 19.75
N ALA A 142 -5.36 0.61 20.79
CA ALA A 142 -5.61 1.19 22.10
C ALA A 142 -4.32 1.54 22.87
N ASP A 143 -3.25 0.77 22.67
CA ASP A 143 -1.96 1.00 23.33
C ASP A 143 -0.80 1.24 22.36
N GLY A 144 -1.07 1.24 21.03
CA GLY A 144 -0.09 1.48 20.00
C GLY A 144 0.96 0.38 19.82
N THR A 145 0.69 -0.83 20.32
CA THR A 145 1.61 -1.97 20.19
C THR A 145 1.36 -2.71 18.89
N LEU A 146 2.37 -2.79 18.05
CA LEU A 146 2.43 -3.64 16.86
C LEU A 146 3.29 -4.86 17.18
N VAL A 147 2.76 -6.04 16.91
CA VAL A 147 3.48 -7.32 17.00
C VAL A 147 3.50 -7.95 15.63
N CYS A 148 4.67 -8.31 15.13
CA CYS A 148 4.83 -9.03 13.88
C CYS A 148 5.58 -10.34 14.13
N GLU A 149 5.08 -11.41 13.54
CA GLU A 149 5.72 -12.73 13.49
C GLU A 149 6.28 -12.96 12.09
N LEU A 150 7.57 -13.27 12.01
CA LEU A 150 8.22 -13.73 10.79
C LEU A 150 8.52 -15.22 10.90
N ARG A 151 7.94 -16.00 10.02
CA ARG A 151 8.13 -17.45 9.90
C ARG A 151 9.31 -17.75 9.00
N THR A 152 10.42 -18.18 9.58
CA THR A 152 11.70 -18.38 8.86
C THR A 152 11.89 -19.79 8.33
N GLY A 153 11.03 -20.74 8.72
CA GLY A 153 11.13 -22.13 8.34
C GLY A 153 10.63 -22.46 6.92
N GLU A 154 10.81 -23.73 6.51
CA GLU A 154 10.30 -24.22 5.24
C GLU A 154 8.76 -24.27 5.23
N GLN A 155 8.18 -23.99 4.08
CA GLN A 155 6.74 -24.14 3.88
C GLN A 155 6.39 -25.64 3.87
N THR A 156 5.59 -26.09 4.83
CA THR A 156 5.21 -27.50 5.01
C THR A 156 3.84 -27.83 4.45
N GLY A 157 3.04 -26.83 4.07
CA GLY A 157 1.70 -27.02 3.52
C GLY A 157 1.39 -25.99 2.43
N ASN A 158 0.77 -26.47 1.35
CA ASN A 158 0.20 -25.61 0.33
C ASN A 158 -1.18 -25.17 0.81
N GLY A 159 -1.32 -23.90 1.16
CA GLY A 159 -2.63 -23.32 1.46
C GLY A 159 -3.53 -23.38 0.22
N ASN A 160 -4.51 -24.28 0.23
CA ASN A 160 -5.55 -24.30 -0.76
C ASN A 160 -6.82 -23.66 -0.17
N GLY A 161 -7.16 -22.49 -0.65
CA GLY A 161 -8.39 -21.80 -0.25
C GLY A 161 -8.34 -21.22 1.18
N ALA A 162 -9.30 -21.61 2.04
CA ALA A 162 -9.48 -21.05 3.39
C ALA A 162 -8.40 -21.45 4.41
N VAL A 163 -7.50 -22.37 4.06
CA VAL A 163 -6.40 -22.80 4.94
C VAL A 163 -5.14 -22.08 4.51
N GLY A 164 -4.64 -21.18 5.35
CA GLY A 164 -3.39 -20.46 5.10
C GLY A 164 -2.18 -21.38 5.00
N ARG A 165 -1.07 -20.86 4.50
CA ARG A 165 0.19 -21.61 4.40
C ARG A 165 0.71 -21.97 5.79
N THR A 166 1.28 -23.15 5.94
CA THR A 166 1.94 -23.59 7.16
C THR A 166 3.45 -23.62 6.97
N PHE A 167 4.18 -23.22 8.01
CA PHE A 167 5.63 -23.15 8.01
C PHE A 167 6.15 -23.94 9.23
N ALA A 168 7.22 -24.72 9.05
CA ALA A 168 7.92 -25.39 10.13
C ALA A 168 9.13 -24.54 10.56
N GLY A 169 9.46 -24.55 11.85
CA GLY A 169 10.66 -23.92 12.37
C GLY A 169 10.38 -22.73 13.28
N PRO A 170 11.45 -22.04 13.69
CA PRO A 170 11.35 -20.92 14.64
C PRO A 170 10.64 -19.72 14.01
N VAL A 171 10.02 -18.93 14.87
CA VAL A 171 9.35 -17.69 14.53
C VAL A 171 10.13 -16.53 15.18
N GLU A 172 10.51 -15.56 14.37
CA GLU A 172 11.03 -14.30 14.86
C GLU A 172 9.85 -13.37 15.19
N VAL A 173 9.79 -12.90 16.42
CA VAL A 173 8.75 -11.99 16.90
C VAL A 173 9.37 -10.62 17.09
N THR A 174 8.88 -9.66 16.35
CA THR A 174 9.21 -8.24 16.52
C THR A 174 8.03 -7.53 17.16
N ARG A 175 8.28 -6.85 18.28
CA ARG A 175 7.28 -6.02 18.95
C ARG A 175 7.76 -4.59 19.03
N MET A 176 6.87 -3.64 18.73
CA MET A 176 7.13 -2.21 18.89
C MET A 176 5.91 -1.50 19.46
N ASN A 177 6.11 -0.69 20.45
CA ASN A 177 5.09 0.22 20.97
C ASN A 177 5.38 1.62 20.43
N PHE A 178 4.52 2.09 19.53
CA PHE A 178 4.67 3.39 18.85
C PHE A 178 4.31 4.60 19.72
N LEU A 179 3.70 4.40 20.88
CA LEU A 179 3.46 5.49 21.84
C LEU A 179 4.70 5.79 22.66
N THR A 180 5.48 4.75 23.01
CA THR A 180 6.67 4.87 23.87
C THR A 180 8.00 4.71 23.13
N GLY A 181 8.00 4.20 21.91
CA GLY A 181 9.19 3.85 21.15
C GLY A 181 9.91 2.57 21.63
N ALA A 182 9.33 1.86 22.60
CA ALA A 182 9.93 0.61 23.09
C ALA A 182 9.82 -0.48 22.02
N SER A 183 10.92 -1.18 21.76
CA SER A 183 10.98 -2.27 20.79
C SER A 183 11.76 -3.46 21.33
N GLU A 184 11.37 -4.65 20.91
CA GLU A 184 12.04 -5.92 21.20
C GLU A 184 11.95 -6.87 20.01
N VAL A 185 12.98 -7.71 19.85
CA VAL A 185 13.00 -8.79 18.87
C VAL A 185 13.38 -10.08 19.60
N ASN A 186 12.55 -11.10 19.48
CA ASN A 186 12.73 -12.39 20.13
C ASN A 186 12.53 -13.50 19.11
N THR A 187 13.23 -14.63 19.29
CA THR A 187 12.98 -15.85 18.53
C THR A 187 12.31 -16.87 19.43
N VAL A 188 11.18 -17.39 18.96
CA VAL A 188 10.41 -18.42 19.70
C VAL A 188 10.29 -19.69 18.86
N ASN A 189 10.19 -20.82 19.50
CA ASN A 189 10.11 -22.10 18.79
C ASN A 189 8.68 -22.44 18.32
N GLU A 190 7.69 -21.83 18.91
CA GLU A 190 6.28 -21.97 18.55
C GLU A 190 5.59 -20.62 18.60
N SER A 191 4.75 -20.37 17.59
CA SER A 191 4.01 -19.11 17.45
C SER A 191 2.96 -18.97 18.55
N SER A 192 2.94 -17.82 19.25
CA SER A 192 1.74 -17.28 19.87
C SER A 192 1.93 -15.90 20.49
N ALA A 193 2.76 -15.06 19.88
CA ALA A 193 2.86 -13.67 20.31
C ALA A 193 1.63 -12.85 19.89
N LEU A 194 0.91 -13.32 18.88
CA LEU A 194 -0.37 -12.78 18.42
C LEU A 194 -1.52 -13.37 19.23
N HIS A 195 -2.67 -12.70 19.19
CA HIS A 195 -3.87 -13.25 19.84
C HIS A 195 -4.25 -14.60 19.24
N ALA A 196 -4.81 -15.50 20.06
CA ALA A 196 -5.15 -16.87 19.68
C ALA A 196 -6.07 -16.99 18.44
N GLU A 197 -6.84 -15.93 18.14
CA GLU A 197 -7.71 -15.87 16.97
C GLU A 197 -6.99 -15.42 15.69
N THR A 198 -5.73 -14.97 15.80
CA THR A 198 -4.96 -14.50 14.65
C THR A 198 -4.34 -15.67 13.92
N THR A 199 -4.85 -15.98 12.76
CA THR A 199 -4.35 -17.04 11.88
C THR A 199 -4.11 -16.50 10.47
N THR A 200 -3.28 -17.19 9.68
CA THR A 200 -3.08 -16.82 8.27
C THR A 200 -4.37 -16.85 7.47
N ALA A 201 -5.32 -17.72 7.84
CA ALA A 201 -6.59 -17.88 7.10
C ALA A 201 -7.54 -16.67 7.28
N ASN A 202 -7.54 -16.02 8.46
CA ASN A 202 -8.45 -14.92 8.77
C ASN A 202 -7.80 -13.54 8.75
N THR A 203 -6.52 -13.46 8.36
CA THR A 203 -5.74 -12.22 8.28
C THR A 203 -5.69 -11.74 6.83
N LYS A 204 -5.93 -10.47 6.60
CA LYS A 204 -5.92 -9.87 5.28
C LYS A 204 -4.52 -9.73 4.71
N ILE A 205 -4.37 -9.91 3.41
CA ILE A 205 -3.10 -9.70 2.72
C ILE A 205 -2.88 -8.19 2.57
N MET A 206 -1.69 -7.74 2.90
CA MET A 206 -1.15 -6.44 2.54
C MET A 206 -0.24 -6.66 1.34
N HIS A 207 -0.76 -6.36 0.17
CA HIS A 207 -0.02 -6.55 -1.08
C HIS A 207 1.12 -5.55 -1.22
N ALA A 208 2.07 -5.89 -2.06
CA ALA A 208 3.10 -4.93 -2.47
C ALA A 208 2.45 -3.63 -2.95
N LEU A 209 2.92 -2.50 -2.43
CA LEU A 209 2.40 -1.15 -2.66
C LEU A 209 1.12 -0.77 -1.90
N ASP A 210 0.48 -1.68 -1.19
CA ASP A 210 -0.57 -1.27 -0.28
C ASP A 210 -0.02 -0.38 0.82
N VAL A 211 -0.75 0.67 1.12
CA VAL A 211 -0.48 1.57 2.24
C VAL A 211 -1.75 1.72 3.05
N VAL A 212 -1.62 1.59 4.35
CA VAL A 212 -2.72 1.86 5.27
C VAL A 212 -2.28 2.83 6.36
N ILE A 213 -3.14 3.77 6.72
CA ILE A 213 -2.95 4.63 7.88
C ILE A 213 -3.91 4.15 8.97
N LEU A 214 -3.34 3.53 9.98
CA LEU A 214 -4.06 2.98 11.10
C LEU A 214 -4.14 4.01 12.23
N PRO A 215 -5.33 4.27 12.77
CA PRO A 215 -5.47 5.11 13.94
C PRO A 215 -4.89 4.40 15.17
N VAL A 216 -4.21 5.16 16.01
CA VAL A 216 -3.66 4.72 17.29
C VAL A 216 -4.13 5.67 18.38
N ALA A 217 -4.11 5.22 19.62
CA ALA A 217 -4.46 6.04 20.79
C ALA A 217 -3.75 7.40 20.79
N GLU A 218 -4.27 8.35 21.55
CA GLU A 218 -3.77 9.73 21.64
C GLU A 218 -3.82 10.52 20.33
N GLY A 219 -4.69 10.11 19.39
CA GLY A 219 -4.83 10.77 18.08
C GLY A 219 -3.63 10.60 17.14
N LYS A 220 -2.73 9.66 17.46
CA LYS A 220 -1.59 9.30 16.63
C LYS A 220 -2.02 8.40 15.46
N GLN A 221 -1.14 8.25 14.50
CA GLN A 221 -1.35 7.40 13.33
C GLN A 221 -0.11 6.57 13.07
N LEU A 222 -0.33 5.35 12.60
CA LEU A 222 0.71 4.45 12.13
C LEU A 222 0.50 4.20 10.64
N THR A 223 1.51 4.47 9.83
CA THR A 223 1.48 4.17 8.40
C THR A 223 2.21 2.87 8.13
N CYS A 224 1.53 1.90 7.57
CA CYS A 224 2.10 0.61 7.19
C CYS A 224 2.11 0.42 5.68
N PHE A 225 3.13 -0.27 5.18
CA PHE A 225 3.39 -0.51 3.76
C PHE A 225 3.63 -1.98 3.50
N GLY A 226 3.03 -2.50 2.42
CA GLY A 226 3.49 -3.72 1.76
C GLY A 226 4.66 -3.39 0.85
N GLU A 227 5.83 -3.96 1.11
CA GLU A 227 7.04 -3.70 0.33
C GLU A 227 7.12 -4.65 -0.87
N ILE A 228 7.64 -4.15 -2.00
CA ILE A 228 7.78 -4.93 -3.25
C ILE A 228 8.80 -6.06 -3.08
N GLU A 229 9.86 -5.79 -2.34
CA GLU A 229 10.93 -6.75 -2.16
C GLU A 229 10.67 -7.66 -0.95
N ASN A 230 10.77 -8.96 -1.19
CA ASN A 230 10.84 -9.98 -0.15
C ASN A 230 9.59 -10.10 0.76
N SER A 231 8.41 -9.78 0.25
CA SER A 231 7.16 -9.90 1.01
C SER A 231 7.27 -9.26 2.41
N SER A 232 7.92 -8.11 2.46
CA SER A 232 8.20 -7.39 3.69
C SER A 232 7.07 -6.45 4.04
N ILE A 233 6.94 -6.17 5.32
CA ILE A 233 6.01 -5.17 5.84
C ILE A 233 6.81 -4.14 6.62
N SER A 234 6.60 -2.87 6.34
CA SER A 234 7.16 -1.76 7.10
C SER A 234 6.07 -0.87 7.68
N CYS A 235 6.26 -0.41 8.91
CA CYS A 235 5.36 0.55 9.55
C CYS A 235 6.16 1.65 10.24
N HIS A 236 5.64 2.89 10.22
CA HIS A 236 6.25 4.03 10.90
C HIS A 236 5.21 5.02 11.43
N ASP A 237 5.55 5.75 12.48
CA ASP A 237 4.69 6.75 13.12
C ASP A 237 4.93 8.19 12.65
N GLY A 238 5.86 8.40 11.72
CA GLY A 238 6.27 9.72 11.27
C GLY A 238 7.20 10.48 12.24
N ASN A 239 7.44 9.97 13.46
CA ASN A 239 8.29 10.58 14.50
C ASN A 239 9.66 9.92 14.64
N GLY A 240 9.98 8.99 13.76
CA GLY A 240 11.26 8.28 13.73
C GLY A 240 11.20 6.84 14.23
N HIS A 241 10.09 6.38 14.76
CA HIS A 241 9.92 4.97 15.09
C HIS A 241 9.50 4.20 13.83
N THR A 242 10.27 3.18 13.50
CA THR A 242 10.02 2.35 12.32
C THR A 242 10.25 0.89 12.66
N ILE A 243 9.35 0.04 12.24
CA ILE A 243 9.52 -1.41 12.21
C ILE A 243 9.61 -1.86 10.74
N LEU A 244 10.55 -2.76 10.45
CA LEU A 244 10.67 -3.39 9.16
C LEU A 244 10.85 -4.89 9.38
N VAL A 245 9.87 -5.66 8.95
CA VAL A 245 9.90 -7.12 9.01
C VAL A 245 10.18 -7.64 7.61
N ARG A 246 11.36 -8.23 7.40
CA ARG A 246 11.80 -8.74 6.10
C ARG A 246 11.77 -10.24 6.08
N GLY A 247 11.03 -10.81 5.14
CA GLY A 247 11.20 -12.19 4.74
C GLY A 247 12.62 -12.39 4.18
N ARG A 248 13.35 -13.41 4.67
CA ARG A 248 14.64 -13.78 4.05
C ARG A 248 14.35 -14.54 2.78
N HIS A 249 14.80 -14.04 1.63
CA HIS A 249 14.99 -14.89 0.47
C HIS A 249 16.21 -15.77 0.75
N GLU A 250 16.00 -17.07 0.93
CA GLU A 250 17.04 -18.04 0.66
C GLU A 250 17.17 -18.12 -0.86
N GLY A 251 18.28 -17.57 -1.41
CA GLY A 251 18.65 -17.65 -2.81
C GLY A 251 19.17 -19.04 -3.18
#